data_807e12cef49c72a82e762b9e2a2039bc
#
_entry.id   807e12cef49c72a82e762b9e2a2039bc
#
_cell.length_a   1.000
_cell.length_b   1.000
_cell.length_c   1.000
_cell.angle_alpha   90.00
_cell.angle_beta   90.00
_cell.angle_gamma   90.00
#
_symmetry.space_group_name_H-M   'P 1'
#
loop_
_entity.id
_entity.type
_entity.pdbx_description
1 polymer ?
#
loop_
_entity_poly.entity_id
_entity_poly.type
_entity_poly.pdbx_seq_one_letter_code
_entity_poly.pdbx_strand_id
1 'polypeptide(L)'
;MNRLSLVVIAFVLMFAVTAFAGNVTGKVSGVTGKSVVYLDAPGKTFPAPTASPTMDQKGLLFQPHILAVQAGTTVQFLNSDTVQHNVFWPSVSGDKKQSHNLGTWPKGEKKSFKFDKPGVVPLLCNVHPEMGGYIVVSPSPYFAETDDAGNYTIDNVPDGSYTATAWHEGAKTQNKPVTVSGSGKADFTLSK
;
A
#
# COMPACT_ATOMS: atom_id res chain seq x y z
N MET A 1 32.92 3.12 63.52
CA MET A 1 31.59 2.62 63.21
C MET A 1 31.41 2.71 61.70
N ASN A 2 31.71 1.64 60.96
CA ASN A 2 31.58 1.61 59.49
C ASN A 2 30.14 1.24 59.11
N ARG A 3 29.46 2.14 58.43
CA ARG A 3 28.16 1.84 57.82
C ARG A 3 28.37 1.26 56.42
N LEU A 4 28.10 -0.03 56.26
CA LEU A 4 28.11 -0.74 55.00
C LEU A 4 26.79 -0.45 54.28
N SER A 5 26.84 0.39 53.23
CA SER A 5 25.68 0.64 52.37
C SER A 5 25.49 -0.51 51.41
N LEU A 6 24.40 -1.24 51.58
CA LEU A 6 24.01 -2.31 50.69
C LEU A 6 23.34 -1.71 49.45
N VAL A 7 24.02 -1.78 48.30
CA VAL A 7 23.44 -1.40 46.98
C VAL A 7 22.68 -2.59 46.44
N VAL A 8 21.38 -2.55 46.46
CA VAL A 8 20.50 -3.56 45.82
C VAL A 8 20.39 -3.18 44.33
N ILE A 9 21.08 -3.96 43.47
CA ILE A 9 20.93 -3.85 42.02
C ILE A 9 19.70 -4.66 41.61
N ALA A 10 18.61 -3.95 41.31
CA ALA A 10 17.40 -4.58 40.72
C ALA A 10 17.68 -4.93 39.26
N PHE A 11 17.78 -6.22 38.98
CA PHE A 11 17.85 -6.76 37.61
C PHE A 11 16.44 -6.72 37.01
N VAL A 12 16.18 -5.77 36.12
CA VAL A 12 14.95 -5.74 35.32
C VAL A 12 15.12 -6.76 34.19
N LEU A 13 14.49 -7.93 34.33
CA LEU A 13 14.37 -8.89 33.23
C LEU A 13 13.45 -8.29 32.17
N MET A 14 14.00 -7.78 31.08
CA MET A 14 13.26 -7.49 29.85
C MET A 14 12.90 -8.82 29.17
N PHE A 15 11.66 -9.27 29.32
CA PHE A 15 11.11 -10.32 28.50
C PHE A 15 10.93 -9.78 27.09
N ALA A 16 11.75 -10.22 26.14
CA ALA A 16 11.51 -10.02 24.73
C ALA A 16 10.25 -10.83 24.34
N VAL A 17 9.15 -10.16 24.12
CA VAL A 17 7.97 -10.79 23.51
C VAL A 17 8.34 -11.07 22.06
N THR A 18 8.58 -12.34 21.73
CA THR A 18 8.71 -12.77 20.34
C THR A 18 7.33 -12.61 19.69
N ALA A 19 7.17 -11.56 18.89
CA ALA A 19 5.98 -11.42 18.06
C ALA A 19 6.04 -12.52 16.99
N PHE A 20 5.15 -13.51 17.08
CA PHE A 20 4.95 -14.45 16.00
C PHE A 20 4.35 -13.68 14.82
N ALA A 21 4.98 -13.81 13.65
CA ALA A 21 4.47 -13.26 12.40
C ALA A 21 3.82 -14.42 11.63
N GLY A 22 2.58 -14.22 11.22
CA GLY A 22 1.82 -15.14 10.42
C GLY A 22 1.56 -14.60 9.01
N ASN A 23 0.69 -15.29 8.28
CA ASN A 23 0.25 -14.88 6.95
C ASN A 23 -1.26 -14.65 6.95
N VAL A 24 -1.71 -13.66 6.17
CA VAL A 24 -3.13 -13.53 5.83
C VAL A 24 -3.32 -13.94 4.38
N THR A 25 -4.14 -14.96 4.17
CA THR A 25 -4.44 -15.49 2.84
C THR A 25 -5.91 -15.32 2.50
N GLY A 26 -6.23 -15.36 1.22
CA GLY A 26 -7.62 -15.33 0.79
C GLY A 26 -7.76 -15.26 -0.72
N LYS A 27 -9.01 -15.09 -1.15
CA LYS A 27 -9.38 -14.95 -2.55
C LYS A 27 -10.31 -13.74 -2.72
N VAL A 28 -10.04 -12.95 -3.75
CA VAL A 28 -10.96 -11.93 -4.27
C VAL A 28 -11.66 -12.51 -5.49
N SER A 29 -12.97 -12.50 -5.50
CA SER A 29 -13.84 -13.01 -6.56
C SER A 29 -14.88 -11.97 -6.99
N GLY A 30 -15.64 -12.25 -8.07
CA GLY A 30 -16.67 -11.36 -8.61
C GLY A 30 -16.13 -10.26 -9.52
N VAL A 31 -14.82 -10.20 -9.72
CA VAL A 31 -14.14 -9.28 -10.63
C VAL A 31 -13.09 -10.02 -11.47
N THR A 32 -12.65 -9.41 -12.56
CA THR A 32 -11.56 -9.90 -13.42
C THR A 32 -10.42 -8.90 -13.41
N GLY A 33 -9.19 -9.39 -13.43
CA GLY A 33 -8.00 -8.56 -13.29
C GLY A 33 -7.51 -8.48 -11.86
N LYS A 34 -6.50 -7.64 -11.62
CA LYS A 34 -5.83 -7.53 -10.33
C LYS A 34 -6.64 -6.70 -9.33
N SER A 35 -6.66 -7.18 -8.10
CA SER A 35 -7.14 -6.46 -6.93
C SER A 35 -5.99 -6.23 -5.96
N VAL A 36 -6.13 -5.26 -5.08
CA VAL A 36 -5.20 -5.01 -3.98
C VAL A 36 -5.91 -5.30 -2.67
N VAL A 37 -5.30 -6.12 -1.82
CA VAL A 37 -5.76 -6.35 -0.45
C VAL A 37 -4.73 -5.80 0.51
N TYR A 38 -5.17 -5.01 1.49
CA TYR A 38 -4.31 -4.45 2.52
C TYR A 38 -4.96 -4.52 3.90
N LEU A 39 -4.12 -4.49 4.94
CA LEU A 39 -4.56 -4.53 6.32
C LEU A 39 -4.39 -3.15 6.96
N ASP A 40 -5.45 -2.65 7.58
CA ASP A 40 -5.36 -1.56 8.53
C ASP A 40 -5.10 -2.13 9.93
N ALA A 41 -4.11 -1.57 10.62
CA ALA A 41 -3.72 -1.94 11.99
C ALA A 41 -4.00 -0.74 12.92
N PRO A 42 -5.22 -0.60 13.44
CA PRO A 42 -5.62 0.57 14.21
C PRO A 42 -4.67 0.85 15.37
N GLY A 43 -4.28 2.11 15.52
CA GLY A 43 -3.38 2.55 16.60
C GLY A 43 -1.90 2.21 16.41
N LYS A 44 -1.51 1.57 15.29
CA LYS A 44 -0.11 1.33 14.95
C LYS A 44 0.39 2.36 13.93
N THR A 45 1.64 2.74 14.07
CA THR A 45 2.37 3.57 13.10
C THR A 45 3.54 2.77 12.55
N PHE A 46 3.86 2.99 11.28
CA PHE A 46 4.92 2.27 10.59
C PHE A 46 5.93 3.27 10.03
N PRO A 47 7.24 2.94 10.06
CA PRO A 47 8.24 3.77 9.41
C PRO A 47 7.98 3.85 7.91
N ALA A 48 8.28 5.00 7.31
CA ALA A 48 8.19 5.15 5.85
C ALA A 48 9.17 4.19 5.16
N PRO A 49 8.76 3.53 4.06
CA PRO A 49 9.65 2.68 3.30
C PRO A 49 10.83 3.45 2.71
N THR A 50 11.99 2.82 2.63
CA THR A 50 13.19 3.39 1.97
C THR A 50 13.18 3.13 0.46
N ALA A 51 12.46 2.11 0.01
CA ALA A 51 12.32 1.79 -1.41
C ALA A 51 11.48 2.84 -2.13
N SER A 52 11.90 3.19 -3.36
CA SER A 52 11.18 4.11 -4.25
C SER A 52 10.76 3.36 -5.51
N PRO A 53 9.58 2.71 -5.50
CA PRO A 53 9.08 1.99 -6.67
C PRO A 53 8.79 2.97 -7.82
N THR A 54 8.73 2.40 -9.02
CA THR A 54 8.57 3.16 -10.26
C THR A 54 7.18 2.94 -10.85
N MET A 55 6.57 4.03 -11.32
CA MET A 55 5.45 4.08 -12.22
C MET A 55 5.94 4.64 -13.55
N ASP A 56 6.07 3.81 -14.57
CA ASP A 56 6.56 4.23 -15.89
C ASP A 56 5.40 4.61 -16.83
N GLN A 57 5.65 5.51 -17.75
CA GLN A 57 4.77 5.86 -18.84
C GLN A 57 5.38 5.31 -20.12
N LYS A 58 4.82 4.19 -20.63
CA LYS A 58 5.35 3.46 -21.76
C LYS A 58 4.24 2.83 -22.60
N GLY A 59 4.27 3.04 -23.92
CA GLY A 59 3.25 2.55 -24.84
C GLY A 59 1.89 3.20 -24.62
N LEU A 60 1.85 4.49 -24.23
CA LEU A 60 0.63 5.22 -23.85
C LEU A 60 -0.12 4.58 -22.67
N LEU A 61 0.60 3.94 -21.75
CA LEU A 61 0.06 3.29 -20.55
C LEU A 61 0.88 3.66 -19.31
N PHE A 62 0.24 3.68 -18.15
CA PHE A 62 0.94 3.58 -16.87
C PHE A 62 1.32 2.14 -16.59
N GLN A 63 2.60 1.88 -16.26
CA GLN A 63 3.15 0.54 -16.02
C GLN A 63 3.92 0.52 -14.69
N PRO A 64 3.47 -0.31 -13.72
CA PRO A 64 2.30 -1.18 -13.79
C PRO A 64 0.99 -0.38 -13.84
N HIS A 65 -0.12 -0.99 -14.29
CA HIS A 65 -1.44 -0.33 -14.28
C HIS A 65 -1.92 -0.02 -12.86
N ILE A 66 -1.65 -0.93 -11.91
CA ILE A 66 -1.88 -0.76 -10.48
C ILE A 66 -0.55 -0.89 -9.77
N LEU A 67 -0.25 0.02 -8.87
CA LEU A 67 0.93 -0.01 -7.99
C LEU A 67 0.47 0.12 -6.54
N ALA A 68 0.63 -0.96 -5.77
CA ALA A 68 0.37 -0.92 -4.33
C ALA A 68 1.61 -0.47 -3.57
N VAL A 69 1.45 0.47 -2.63
CA VAL A 69 2.54 1.01 -1.81
C VAL A 69 2.08 1.27 -0.38
N GLN A 70 3.00 1.32 0.57
CA GLN A 70 2.71 1.77 1.93
C GLN A 70 2.67 3.31 1.99
N ALA A 71 1.89 3.88 2.89
CA ALA A 71 1.92 5.31 3.20
C ALA A 71 3.34 5.77 3.60
N GLY A 72 3.75 6.93 3.10
CA GLY A 72 5.11 7.45 3.23
C GLY A 72 6.07 7.02 2.12
N THR A 73 5.64 6.19 1.16
CA THR A 73 6.45 5.79 0.00
C THR A 73 6.61 6.95 -0.98
N THR A 74 7.85 7.16 -1.44
CA THR A 74 8.13 8.02 -2.59
C THR A 74 8.10 7.19 -3.87
N VAL A 75 7.19 7.50 -4.79
CA VAL A 75 7.10 6.86 -6.11
C VAL A 75 7.83 7.70 -7.14
N GLN A 76 8.61 7.04 -8.00
CA GLN A 76 9.26 7.66 -9.15
C GLN A 76 8.40 7.47 -10.40
N PHE A 77 8.07 8.57 -11.07
CA PHE A 77 7.33 8.58 -12.33
C PHE A 77 8.31 8.77 -13.47
N LEU A 78 8.48 7.76 -14.32
CA LEU A 78 9.33 7.80 -15.50
C LEU A 78 8.52 8.11 -16.75
N ASN A 79 9.20 8.54 -17.82
CA ASN A 79 8.67 8.55 -19.16
C ASN A 79 9.65 7.81 -20.09
N SER A 80 9.30 6.60 -20.47
CA SER A 80 10.05 5.77 -21.41
C SER A 80 9.53 5.86 -22.85
N ASP A 81 8.45 6.59 -23.10
CA ASP A 81 7.90 6.85 -24.44
C ASP A 81 8.67 7.95 -25.17
N THR A 82 8.49 7.97 -26.50
CA THR A 82 9.07 9.01 -27.38
C THR A 82 8.29 10.33 -27.36
N VAL A 83 7.11 10.35 -26.74
CA VAL A 83 6.23 11.52 -26.62
C VAL A 83 6.23 12.04 -25.17
N GLN A 84 5.80 13.28 -25.00
CA GLN A 84 5.64 13.85 -23.66
C GLN A 84 4.39 13.30 -22.99
N HIS A 85 4.48 13.09 -21.67
CA HIS A 85 3.35 12.71 -20.84
C HIS A 85 3.19 13.65 -19.66
N ASN A 86 1.97 13.70 -19.14
CA ASN A 86 1.62 14.38 -17.91
C ASN A 86 1.17 13.33 -16.86
N VAL A 87 1.41 13.58 -15.60
CA VAL A 87 0.81 12.82 -14.51
C VAL A 87 0.06 13.75 -13.57
N PHE A 88 -1.21 13.47 -13.39
CA PHE A 88 -2.02 14.15 -12.38
C PHE A 88 -3.06 13.20 -11.78
N TRP A 89 -3.59 13.59 -10.63
CA TRP A 89 -4.76 12.93 -10.04
C TRP A 89 -5.73 13.97 -9.47
N PRO A 90 -7.05 13.76 -9.69
CA PRO A 90 -8.08 14.71 -9.26
C PRO A 90 -8.43 14.59 -7.77
N SER A 91 -8.08 13.48 -7.13
CA SER A 91 -8.40 13.21 -5.73
C SER A 91 -7.60 12.03 -5.20
N VAL A 92 -7.62 11.84 -3.88
CA VAL A 92 -7.24 10.58 -3.21
C VAL A 92 -8.48 10.05 -2.52
N SER A 93 -8.94 8.84 -2.89
CA SER A 93 -10.20 8.24 -2.40
C SER A 93 -11.41 9.21 -2.45
N GLY A 94 -11.49 10.05 -3.50
CA GLY A 94 -12.54 11.05 -3.68
C GLY A 94 -12.30 12.40 -2.97
N ASP A 95 -11.32 12.52 -2.09
CA ASP A 95 -10.96 13.82 -1.48
C ASP A 95 -10.21 14.70 -2.49
N LYS A 96 -10.93 15.65 -3.08
CA LYS A 96 -10.41 16.61 -4.07
C LYS A 96 -9.36 17.57 -3.52
N LYS A 97 -9.29 17.77 -2.20
CA LYS A 97 -8.25 18.62 -1.57
C LYS A 97 -6.85 18.00 -1.70
N GLN A 98 -6.78 16.73 -2.05
CA GLN A 98 -5.56 15.99 -2.29
C GLN A 98 -5.25 15.82 -3.78
N SER A 99 -5.93 16.57 -4.66
CA SER A 99 -5.57 16.64 -6.08
C SER A 99 -4.15 17.17 -6.25
N HIS A 100 -3.45 16.67 -7.27
CA HIS A 100 -2.10 17.13 -7.59
C HIS A 100 -1.78 16.95 -9.06
N ASN A 101 -0.88 17.78 -9.58
CA ASN A 101 -0.39 17.70 -10.95
C ASN A 101 1.14 17.82 -10.95
N LEU A 102 1.82 16.78 -11.37
CA LEU A 102 3.27 16.75 -11.48
C LEU A 102 3.78 17.52 -12.72
N GLY A 103 2.87 17.94 -13.61
CA GLY A 103 3.20 18.57 -14.88
C GLY A 103 3.58 17.58 -15.96
N THR A 104 4.16 18.06 -17.05
CA THR A 104 4.50 17.32 -18.25
C THR A 104 6.02 17.23 -18.40
N TRP A 105 6.53 16.09 -18.90
CA TRP A 105 7.97 15.91 -19.17
C TRP A 105 8.22 14.95 -20.34
N PRO A 106 9.36 15.12 -21.05
CA PRO A 106 9.74 14.28 -22.19
C PRO A 106 10.36 12.94 -21.74
N LYS A 107 10.64 12.09 -22.73
CA LYS A 107 11.36 10.83 -22.56
C LYS A 107 12.66 11.00 -21.78
N GLY A 108 12.90 10.05 -20.85
CA GLY A 108 14.12 9.96 -20.07
C GLY A 108 14.15 10.84 -18.82
N GLU A 109 13.23 11.79 -18.71
CA GLU A 109 13.05 12.54 -17.47
C GLU A 109 12.17 11.80 -16.48
N LYS A 110 12.32 12.15 -15.21
CA LYS A 110 11.53 11.57 -14.10
C LYS A 110 11.11 12.63 -13.11
N LYS A 111 9.99 12.39 -12.46
CA LYS A 111 9.54 13.13 -11.29
C LYS A 111 9.23 12.18 -10.15
N SER A 112 9.16 12.69 -8.93
CA SER A 112 8.88 11.90 -7.75
C SER A 112 7.81 12.56 -6.91
N PHE A 113 7.00 11.76 -6.23
CA PHE A 113 6.02 12.23 -5.26
C PHE A 113 5.93 11.28 -4.09
N LYS A 114 5.84 11.83 -2.88
CA LYS A 114 5.68 11.07 -1.64
C LYS A 114 4.20 10.95 -1.28
N PHE A 115 3.70 9.73 -1.19
CA PHE A 115 2.31 9.44 -0.84
C PHE A 115 2.17 9.21 0.68
N ASP A 116 1.95 10.26 1.44
CA ASP A 116 1.87 10.17 2.91
C ASP A 116 0.50 9.71 3.42
N LYS A 117 -0.57 9.88 2.62
CA LYS A 117 -1.93 9.56 3.05
C LYS A 117 -2.43 8.27 2.40
N PRO A 118 -2.95 7.31 3.21
CA PRO A 118 -3.60 6.11 2.67
C PRO A 118 -4.79 6.47 1.77
N GLY A 119 -5.02 5.63 0.76
CA GLY A 119 -6.15 5.78 -0.14
C GLY A 119 -5.84 5.37 -1.58
N VAL A 120 -6.80 5.53 -2.45
CA VAL A 120 -6.70 5.22 -3.87
C VAL A 120 -6.47 6.51 -4.66
N VAL A 121 -5.42 6.52 -5.47
CA VAL A 121 -4.99 7.63 -6.30
C VAL A 121 -5.17 7.25 -7.77
N PRO A 122 -6.23 7.70 -8.45
CA PRO A 122 -6.39 7.48 -9.89
C PRO A 122 -5.40 8.37 -10.65
N LEU A 123 -4.48 7.77 -11.40
CA LEU A 123 -3.52 8.49 -12.24
C LEU A 123 -4.11 8.74 -13.63
N LEU A 124 -3.98 9.95 -14.11
CA LEU A 124 -4.47 10.41 -15.42
C LEU A 124 -3.37 11.18 -16.14
N CYS A 125 -3.52 11.29 -17.47
CA CYS A 125 -2.65 12.09 -18.32
C CYS A 125 -3.47 13.14 -19.10
N ASN A 126 -3.12 14.43 -18.98
CA ASN A 126 -3.80 15.50 -19.72
C ASN A 126 -3.46 15.52 -21.22
N VAL A 127 -2.35 14.88 -21.60
CA VAL A 127 -1.89 14.84 -23.01
C VAL A 127 -2.56 13.70 -23.77
N HIS A 128 -2.76 12.55 -23.09
CA HIS A 128 -3.37 11.35 -23.65
C HIS A 128 -4.49 10.88 -22.70
N PRO A 129 -5.74 11.33 -22.94
CA PRO A 129 -6.85 11.09 -22.01
C PRO A 129 -7.21 9.62 -21.80
N GLU A 130 -6.80 8.73 -22.70
CA GLU A 130 -6.97 7.28 -22.60
C GLU A 130 -6.03 6.62 -21.58
N MET A 131 -4.96 7.32 -21.15
CA MET A 131 -4.04 6.79 -20.16
C MET A 131 -4.62 6.87 -18.76
N GLY A 132 -4.81 5.72 -18.14
CA GLY A 132 -5.24 5.59 -16.76
C GLY A 132 -4.41 4.57 -15.99
N GLY A 133 -4.31 4.75 -14.69
CA GLY A 133 -3.66 3.82 -13.77
C GLY A 133 -3.99 4.16 -12.32
N TYR A 134 -3.45 3.40 -11.38
CA TYR A 134 -3.77 3.59 -9.97
C TYR A 134 -2.56 3.39 -9.07
N ILE A 135 -2.46 4.22 -8.04
CA ILE A 135 -1.64 3.93 -6.87
C ILE A 135 -2.57 3.65 -5.71
N VAL A 136 -2.44 2.47 -5.10
CA VAL A 136 -3.17 2.09 -3.89
C VAL A 136 -2.23 2.24 -2.70
N VAL A 137 -2.49 3.24 -1.87
CA VAL A 137 -1.65 3.57 -0.71
C VAL A 137 -2.21 2.87 0.52
N SER A 138 -1.55 1.80 0.94
CA SER A 138 -1.89 1.06 2.16
C SER A 138 -1.49 1.84 3.42
N PRO A 139 -2.29 1.82 4.50
CA PRO A 139 -1.93 2.42 5.78
C PRO A 139 -0.81 1.67 6.52
N SER A 140 -0.50 0.45 6.09
CA SER A 140 0.47 -0.43 6.73
C SER A 140 1.37 -1.13 5.70
N PRO A 141 2.46 -1.79 6.11
CA PRO A 141 3.29 -2.60 5.21
C PRO A 141 2.62 -3.93 4.78
N TYR A 142 1.42 -4.22 5.30
CA TYR A 142 0.73 -5.48 5.07
C TYR A 142 -0.26 -5.35 3.92
N PHE A 143 0.19 -5.59 2.71
CA PHE A 143 -0.64 -5.58 1.50
C PHE A 143 -0.12 -6.56 0.45
N ALA A 144 -0.98 -6.97 -0.46
CA ALA A 144 -0.64 -7.79 -1.61
C ALA A 144 -1.55 -7.47 -2.81
N GLU A 145 -1.04 -7.67 -4.00
CA GLU A 145 -1.85 -7.79 -5.21
C GLU A 145 -2.31 -9.24 -5.38
N THR A 146 -3.47 -9.44 -5.97
CA THR A 146 -3.94 -10.78 -6.31
C THR A 146 -3.19 -11.34 -7.51
N ASP A 147 -3.09 -12.67 -7.58
CA ASP A 147 -2.77 -13.38 -8.82
C ASP A 147 -3.95 -13.33 -9.81
N ASP A 148 -3.77 -13.93 -11.01
CA ASP A 148 -4.80 -13.94 -12.05
C ASP A 148 -6.03 -14.79 -11.68
N ALA A 149 -5.91 -15.69 -10.70
CA ALA A 149 -7.00 -16.49 -10.14
C ALA A 149 -7.72 -15.78 -8.97
N GLY A 150 -7.24 -14.59 -8.60
CA GLY A 150 -7.75 -13.77 -7.51
C GLY A 150 -7.21 -14.15 -6.12
N ASN A 151 -6.26 -15.07 -6.01
CA ASN A 151 -5.67 -15.43 -4.72
C ASN A 151 -4.63 -14.40 -4.29
N TYR A 152 -4.46 -14.24 -2.98
CA TYR A 152 -3.44 -13.38 -2.40
C TYR A 152 -2.88 -13.97 -1.11
N THR A 153 -1.66 -13.56 -0.78
CA THR A 153 -0.99 -13.82 0.50
C THR A 153 -0.29 -12.56 0.97
N ILE A 154 -0.58 -12.15 2.20
CA ILE A 154 0.12 -11.07 2.90
C ILE A 154 0.98 -11.73 3.97
N ASP A 155 2.30 -11.64 3.79
CA ASP A 155 3.29 -12.28 4.66
C ASP A 155 3.69 -11.40 5.84
N ASN A 156 4.28 -12.05 6.86
CA ASN A 156 4.89 -11.40 8.02
C ASN A 156 3.95 -10.47 8.80
N VAL A 157 2.68 -10.84 8.90
CA VAL A 157 1.68 -10.12 9.68
C VAL A 157 1.75 -10.56 11.14
N PRO A 158 2.07 -9.67 12.09
CA PRO A 158 2.07 -10.03 13.51
C PRO A 158 0.69 -10.46 13.99
N ASP A 159 0.64 -11.29 15.03
CA ASP A 159 -0.62 -11.65 15.67
C ASP A 159 -1.36 -10.39 16.14
N GLY A 160 -2.67 -10.36 15.93
CA GLY A 160 -3.51 -9.23 16.26
C GLY A 160 -4.81 -9.15 15.46
N SER A 161 -5.55 -8.07 15.72
CA SER A 161 -6.79 -7.77 15.01
C SER A 161 -6.56 -6.66 14.00
N TYR A 162 -7.08 -6.86 12.79
CA TYR A 162 -6.92 -5.97 11.64
C TYR A 162 -8.26 -5.76 10.94
N THR A 163 -8.33 -4.71 10.13
CA THR A 163 -9.36 -4.59 9.11
C THR A 163 -8.73 -4.86 7.75
N ALA A 164 -9.13 -5.96 7.11
CA ALA A 164 -8.71 -6.26 5.74
C ALA A 164 -9.62 -5.51 4.76
N THR A 165 -9.01 -4.82 3.81
CA THR A 165 -9.69 -4.08 2.74
C THR A 165 -9.30 -4.67 1.40
N ALA A 166 -10.30 -5.00 0.56
CA ALA A 166 -10.09 -5.39 -0.83
C ALA A 166 -10.59 -4.27 -1.76
N TRP A 167 -9.71 -3.83 -2.64
CA TRP A 167 -9.97 -2.81 -3.65
C TRP A 167 -9.75 -3.37 -5.06
N HIS A 168 -10.62 -2.95 -5.98
CA HIS A 168 -10.50 -3.21 -7.42
C HIS A 168 -11.05 -2.00 -8.19
N GLU A 169 -10.45 -1.63 -9.33
CA GLU A 169 -10.81 -0.44 -10.11
C GLU A 169 -12.27 -0.41 -10.59
N GLY A 170 -12.84 -1.57 -10.87
CA GLY A 170 -14.20 -1.72 -11.40
C GLY A 170 -15.26 -2.14 -10.38
N ALA A 171 -14.97 -2.11 -9.07
CA ALA A 171 -15.87 -2.61 -8.05
C ALA A 171 -15.88 -1.75 -6.78
N LYS A 172 -16.93 -1.93 -5.98
CA LYS A 172 -17.00 -1.31 -4.65
C LYS A 172 -16.00 -1.95 -3.70
N THR A 173 -15.22 -1.11 -3.01
CA THR A 173 -14.31 -1.54 -1.96
C THR A 173 -15.06 -2.25 -0.84
N GLN A 174 -14.53 -3.36 -0.35
CA GLN A 174 -15.07 -4.10 0.80
C GLN A 174 -14.06 -4.18 1.93
N ASN A 175 -14.57 -4.12 3.16
CA ASN A 175 -13.79 -4.24 4.39
C ASN A 175 -14.31 -5.39 5.23
N LYS A 176 -13.39 -6.15 5.88
CA LYS A 176 -13.73 -7.23 6.82
C LYS A 176 -12.76 -7.24 7.99
N PRO A 177 -13.22 -7.54 9.21
CA PRO A 177 -12.32 -7.84 10.30
C PRO A 177 -11.56 -9.15 10.02
N VAL A 178 -10.28 -9.19 10.38
CA VAL A 178 -9.46 -10.39 10.36
C VAL A 178 -8.61 -10.45 11.63
N THR A 179 -8.59 -11.60 12.27
CA THR A 179 -7.69 -11.89 13.39
C THR A 179 -6.58 -12.79 12.91
N VAL A 180 -5.34 -12.43 13.21
CA VAL A 180 -4.14 -13.23 12.93
C VAL A 180 -3.70 -13.85 14.25
N SER A 181 -3.60 -15.19 14.27
CA SER A 181 -3.03 -15.99 15.35
C SER A 181 -2.24 -17.12 14.69
N GLY A 182 -0.98 -16.83 14.35
CA GLY A 182 -0.15 -17.63 13.47
C GLY A 182 -0.58 -17.59 12.00
N SER A 183 -1.87 -17.43 11.70
CA SER A 183 -2.43 -17.23 10.36
C SER A 183 -3.77 -16.52 10.44
N GLY A 184 -4.18 -15.88 9.32
CA GLY A 184 -5.50 -15.27 9.14
C GLY A 184 -6.05 -15.60 7.76
N LYS A 185 -7.37 -15.51 7.60
CA LYS A 185 -8.03 -15.70 6.31
C LYS A 185 -9.10 -14.64 6.08
N ALA A 186 -9.13 -14.05 4.85
CA ALA A 186 -10.18 -13.13 4.44
C ALA A 186 -10.49 -13.31 2.95
N ASP A 187 -11.64 -13.89 2.63
CA ASP A 187 -12.14 -14.01 1.26
C ASP A 187 -13.11 -12.84 0.95
N PHE A 188 -13.05 -12.29 -0.26
CA PHE A 188 -13.90 -11.20 -0.72
C PHE A 188 -14.67 -11.60 -1.98
N THR A 189 -15.90 -11.10 -2.09
CA THR A 189 -16.68 -11.17 -3.34
C THR A 189 -17.08 -9.75 -3.71
N LEU A 190 -16.31 -9.15 -4.63
CA LEU A 190 -16.54 -7.77 -5.04
C LEU A 190 -17.66 -7.70 -6.09
N SER A 191 -18.37 -6.59 -6.11
CA SER A 191 -19.43 -6.28 -7.08
C SER A 191 -19.34 -4.82 -7.53
N LYS A 192 -19.83 -4.54 -8.72
CA LYS A 192 -19.96 -3.17 -9.26
C LYS A 192 -20.91 -2.31 -8.47
#